data_e68f51a13163234079c05c52b7f41572
#
_entry.id   e68f51a13163234079c05c52b7f41572
#
_cell.length_a   1.000
_cell.length_b   1.000
_cell.length_c   1.000
_cell.angle_alpha   90.00
_cell.angle_beta   90.00
_cell.angle_gamma   90.00
#
_symmetry.space_group_name_H-M   'P 1'
#
loop_
_entity.id
_entity.type
_entity.pdbx_description
1 polymer ?
#
loop_
_entity_poly.entity_id
_entity_poly.type
_entity_poly.pdbx_seq_one_letter_code
_entity_poly.pdbx_strand_id
1 'polypeptide(L)' 'MTVEDAIKKLETSNQGLAVIIENLDEQLADMRLDPRLKGLIDDLENLFYAYLKTWIKTNTEIIDILKKEKK' A
#
# COMPACT_ATOMS: atom_id res chain seq x y z
N MET A 1 11.16 -17.74 14.11
CA MET A 1 11.03 -16.34 13.64
C MET A 1 11.26 -15.37 14.79
N THR A 2 12.17 -14.43 14.63
CA THR A 2 12.43 -13.41 15.64
C THR A 2 11.57 -12.17 15.40
N VAL A 3 11.50 -11.30 16.42
CA VAL A 3 10.82 -10.01 16.29
C VAL A 3 11.46 -9.17 15.18
N GLU A 4 12.79 -9.22 15.07
CA GLU A 4 13.51 -8.49 14.03
C GLU A 4 13.13 -8.98 12.63
N ASP A 5 12.99 -10.28 12.46
CA ASP A 5 12.57 -10.85 11.17
C ASP A 5 11.16 -10.40 10.79
N ALA A 6 10.26 -10.36 11.78
CA ALA A 6 8.90 -9.90 11.55
C ALA A 6 8.89 -8.42 11.14
N ILE A 7 9.68 -7.59 11.79
CA ILE A 7 9.79 -6.16 11.45
C ILE A 7 10.29 -6.00 10.02
N LYS A 8 11.35 -6.73 9.65
CA LYS A 8 11.91 -6.66 8.29
C LYS A 8 10.89 -7.07 7.23
N LYS A 9 10.13 -8.14 7.49
CA LYS A 9 9.10 -8.60 6.56
C LYS A 9 8.02 -7.54 6.36
N LEU A 10 7.59 -6.88 7.43
CA LEU A 10 6.58 -5.84 7.36
C LEU A 10 7.09 -4.60 6.63
N GLU A 11 8.35 -4.21 6.88
CA GLU A 11 8.97 -3.09 6.18
C GLU A 11 9.10 -3.38 4.68
N THR A 12 9.49 -4.59 4.32
CA THR A 12 9.58 -5.03 2.93
C THR A 12 8.19 -5.02 2.28
N SER A 13 7.17 -5.48 3.00
CA SER A 13 5.78 -5.44 2.54
C SER A 13 5.34 -4.00 2.26
N ASN A 14 5.66 -3.06 3.15
CA ASN A 14 5.32 -1.65 2.96
C ASN A 14 6.00 -1.06 1.72
N GLN A 15 7.26 -1.40 1.49
CA GLN A 15 7.98 -0.95 0.29
C GLN A 15 7.33 -1.50 -0.98
N GLY A 16 6.96 -2.77 -0.97
CA GLY A 16 6.28 -3.39 -2.10
C GLY A 16 4.92 -2.76 -2.39
N LEU A 17 4.16 -2.46 -1.34
CA LEU A 17 2.87 -1.80 -1.49
C LEU A 17 3.02 -0.39 -2.04
N ALA A 18 4.04 0.35 -1.63
CA ALA A 18 4.32 1.69 -2.16
C ALA A 18 4.63 1.63 -3.67
N VAL A 19 5.41 0.66 -4.10
CA VAL A 19 5.72 0.45 -5.52
C VAL A 19 4.46 0.11 -6.31
N ILE A 20 3.58 -0.73 -5.76
CA ILE A 20 2.30 -1.08 -6.40
C ILE A 20 1.45 0.17 -6.60
N ILE A 21 1.38 1.04 -5.59
CA ILE A 21 0.62 2.29 -5.68
C ILE A 21 1.15 3.17 -6.80
N GLU A 22 2.47 3.34 -6.90
CA GLU A 22 3.09 4.13 -7.96
C GLU A 22 2.80 3.56 -9.35
N ASN A 23 2.94 2.25 -9.51
CA ASN A 23 2.69 1.58 -10.78
C ASN A 23 1.21 1.67 -11.18
N LEU A 24 0.32 1.58 -10.21
CA LEU A 24 -1.11 1.69 -10.45
C LEU A 24 -1.46 3.08 -10.99
N ASP A 25 -0.87 4.14 -10.42
CA ASP A 25 -1.05 5.50 -10.90
C ASP A 25 -0.69 5.62 -12.39
N GLU A 26 0.48 5.10 -12.77
CA GLU A 26 0.95 5.17 -14.15
C GLU A 26 0.03 4.42 -15.10
N GLN A 27 -0.39 3.22 -14.72
CA GLN A 27 -1.26 2.39 -15.55
C GLN A 27 -2.65 3.00 -15.72
N LEU A 28 -3.19 3.55 -14.64
CA LEU A 28 -4.53 4.13 -14.66
C LEU A 28 -4.59 5.47 -15.37
N ALA A 29 -3.47 6.22 -15.40
CA ALA A 29 -3.40 7.52 -16.07
C ALA A 29 -3.80 7.41 -17.54
N ASP A 30 -3.32 6.40 -18.25
CA ASP A 30 -3.63 6.19 -19.65
C ASP A 30 -5.12 5.87 -19.87
N MET A 31 -5.70 5.09 -18.96
CA MET A 31 -7.12 4.72 -19.07
C MET A 31 -8.04 5.91 -18.80
N ARG A 32 -7.60 6.88 -18.01
CA ARG A 32 -8.39 8.07 -17.71
C ARG A 32 -8.59 8.99 -18.92
N LEU A 33 -7.77 8.83 -19.96
CA LEU A 33 -7.91 9.59 -21.19
C LEU A 33 -9.17 9.22 -21.95
N ASP A 34 -9.77 8.06 -21.71
CA ASP A 34 -11.03 7.65 -22.28
C ASP A 34 -12.18 8.16 -21.42
N PRO A 35 -13.01 9.10 -21.92
CA PRO A 35 -14.12 9.67 -21.13
C PRO A 35 -15.12 8.62 -20.63
N ARG A 36 -15.25 7.50 -21.33
CA ARG A 36 -16.18 6.43 -20.94
C ARG A 36 -15.71 5.69 -19.69
N LEU A 37 -14.40 5.66 -19.46
CA LEU A 37 -13.79 4.91 -18.36
C LEU A 37 -13.45 5.77 -17.17
N LYS A 38 -13.37 7.09 -17.35
CA LYS A 38 -12.86 7.99 -16.30
C LYS A 38 -13.54 7.81 -14.94
N GLY A 39 -14.87 7.82 -14.93
CA GLY A 39 -15.62 7.67 -13.67
C GLY A 39 -15.37 6.33 -12.99
N LEU A 40 -15.36 5.26 -13.79
CA LEU A 40 -15.10 3.91 -13.26
C LEU A 40 -13.68 3.76 -12.76
N ILE A 41 -12.72 4.35 -13.47
CA ILE A 41 -11.30 4.29 -13.06
C ILE A 41 -11.07 5.10 -11.79
N ASP A 42 -11.70 6.27 -11.65
CA ASP A 42 -11.60 7.07 -10.43
C ASP A 42 -12.14 6.30 -9.21
N ASP A 43 -13.29 5.64 -9.36
CA ASP A 43 -13.87 4.83 -8.29
C ASP A 43 -12.95 3.66 -7.92
N LEU A 44 -12.43 2.96 -8.92
CA LEU A 44 -11.52 1.84 -8.72
C LEU A 44 -10.24 2.28 -8.00
N GLU A 45 -9.67 3.39 -8.44
CA GLU A 45 -8.46 3.95 -7.86
C GLU A 45 -8.66 4.32 -6.39
N ASN A 46 -9.76 5.01 -6.08
CA ASN A 46 -10.08 5.39 -4.71
C ASN A 46 -10.20 4.17 -3.81
N LEU A 47 -10.84 3.11 -4.29
CA LEU A 47 -11.00 1.88 -3.54
C LEU A 47 -9.65 1.22 -3.27
N PHE A 48 -8.81 1.07 -4.31
CA PHE A 48 -7.48 0.47 -4.17
C PHE A 48 -6.58 1.29 -3.28
N TYR A 49 -6.55 2.60 -3.43
CA TYR A 49 -5.72 3.47 -2.61
C TYR A 49 -6.11 3.39 -1.15
N ALA A 50 -7.39 3.45 -0.84
CA ALA A 50 -7.85 3.35 0.54
C ALA A 50 -7.41 2.03 1.16
N TYR A 51 -7.54 0.93 0.41
CA TYR A 51 -7.18 -0.40 0.88
C TYR A 51 -5.67 -0.53 1.11
N LEU A 52 -4.87 -0.11 0.14
CA LEU A 52 -3.42 -0.22 0.22
C LEU A 52 -2.83 0.68 1.31
N LYS A 53 -3.33 1.90 1.44
CA LYS A 53 -2.90 2.83 2.48
C LYS A 53 -3.24 2.31 3.87
N THR A 54 -4.41 1.70 4.03
CA THR A 54 -4.81 1.09 5.28
C THR A 54 -3.88 -0.08 5.63
N TRP A 55 -3.51 -0.88 4.63
CA TRP A 55 -2.58 -1.99 4.83
C TRP A 55 -1.22 -1.48 5.31
N ILE A 56 -0.66 -0.47 4.65
CA ILE A 56 0.63 0.13 5.04
C ILE A 56 0.54 0.69 6.46
N LYS A 57 -0.54 1.40 6.77
CA LYS A 57 -0.75 1.98 8.09
C LYS A 57 -0.79 0.90 9.17
N THR A 58 -1.52 -0.18 8.93
CA THR A 58 -1.64 -1.29 9.87
C THR A 58 -0.28 -1.98 10.07
N ASN A 59 0.47 -2.21 8.99
CA ASN A 59 1.81 -2.77 9.08
C ASN A 59 2.72 -1.88 9.93
N THR A 60 2.64 -0.56 9.74
CA THR A 60 3.44 0.40 10.51
C THR A 60 3.08 0.36 11.99
N GLU A 61 1.81 0.24 12.32
CA GLU A 61 1.37 0.11 13.72
C GLU A 61 1.93 -1.17 14.35
N ILE A 62 1.90 -2.28 13.62
CA ILE A 62 2.45 -3.55 14.09
C ILE A 62 3.96 -3.42 14.30
N ILE A 63 4.67 -2.79 13.37
CA ILE A 63 6.11 -2.55 13.49
C ILE A 63 6.42 -1.75 14.75
N ASP A 64 5.66 -0.70 15.03
CA ASP A 64 5.86 0.14 16.21
C ASP A 64 5.68 -0.67 17.51
N ILE A 65 4.65 -1.52 17.56
CA ILE A 65 4.40 -2.38 18.71
C ILE A 65 5.57 -3.36 18.91
N LEU A 66 6.04 -3.98 17.85
CA LEU A 66 7.14 -4.93 17.90
C LEU A 66 8.44 -4.27 18.33
N LYS A 67 8.70 -3.05 17.88
CA LYS A 67 9.88 -2.29 18.28
C LYS A 67 9.88 -1.97 19.77
N LYS A 68 8.70 -1.69 20.33
CA LYS A 68 8.57 -1.44 21.77
C LYS A 68 8.85 -2.70 22.60
N GLU A 69 8.42 -3.86 22.13
CA GLU A 69 8.67 -5.13 22.81
C GLU A 69 10.13 -5.54 22.77
N LYS A 70 10.87 -5.07 21.77
CA LYS A 70 12.26 -5.43 21.57
C LYS A 70 13.20 -4.92 22.67
N LYS A 71 12.78 -3.99 23.48
CA LYS A 71 13.57 -3.49 24.59
C LYS A 71 13.77 -4.61 25.66
#